data_ff0a3c16bb475f77b82b444baabcb07f
#
_entry.id   ff0a3c16bb475f77b82b444baabcb07f
#
_cell.length_a   1.000
_cell.length_b   1.000
_cell.length_c   1.000
_cell.angle_alpha   90.00
_cell.angle_beta   90.00
_cell.angle_gamma   90.00
#
_symmetry.space_group_name_H-M   'P 1'
#
loop_
_entity.id
_entity.type
_entity.pdbx_description
1 polymer ?
#
loop_
_entity_poly.entity_id
_entity_poly.type
_entity_poly.pdbx_seq_one_letter_code
_entity_poly.pdbx_strand_id
1 'polypeptide(L)'
;MAGFGEPFFLAWTTTPWTLPSNTALCVGPNFTYVAVQTYNPYTGMPMTAVLAKDLLNVYFNPKAADLALTDYKPGDKLVPFKVVGEWKGPELAGMHYEQLIPWVNPGEGAFRVITGDYVTVEDGTGIVHIAPTFGADDDRVAKASGVPPLMMIDKDGNRRPMVDMTGKFYLLEDLDPEYVQEHMNAADYDP
;
A
#
# COMPACT_ATOMS: atom_id res chain seq x y z
N MET A 1 -12.48 13.30 -4.62
CA MET A 1 -11.62 12.64 -5.64
C MET A 1 -12.41 11.83 -6.66
N ALA A 2 -13.71 11.91 -6.65
CA ALA A 2 -14.56 11.15 -7.56
C ALA A 2 -14.51 11.70 -8.99
N GLY A 3 -14.27 10.85 -9.98
CA GLY A 3 -14.51 11.13 -11.38
C GLY A 3 -13.33 10.98 -12.36
N PHE A 4 -12.10 10.80 -11.92
CA PHE A 4 -10.96 10.56 -12.81
C PHE A 4 -10.13 9.37 -12.32
N GLY A 5 -10.55 8.16 -12.67
CA GLY A 5 -9.87 6.93 -12.28
C GLY A 5 -9.90 6.64 -10.78
N GLU A 6 -9.45 5.45 -10.40
CA GLU A 6 -9.38 5.04 -9.00
C GLU A 6 -8.22 5.74 -8.27
N PRO A 7 -8.36 6.04 -6.96
CA PRO A 7 -7.29 6.56 -6.15
C PRO A 7 -6.36 5.44 -5.67
N PHE A 8 -5.06 5.66 -5.78
CA PHE A 8 -4.01 4.74 -5.34
C PHE A 8 -2.99 5.47 -4.46
N PHE A 9 -2.70 4.92 -3.30
CA PHE A 9 -1.50 5.28 -2.55
C PHE A 9 -0.29 4.61 -3.21
N LEU A 10 0.70 5.39 -3.63
CA LEU A 10 1.94 4.85 -4.18
C LEU A 10 2.88 4.53 -3.03
N ALA A 11 2.95 3.26 -2.64
CA ALA A 11 3.90 2.81 -1.63
C ALA A 11 5.16 2.25 -2.30
N TRP A 12 6.32 2.50 -1.67
CA TRP A 12 7.61 1.96 -2.08
C TRP A 12 8.05 0.84 -1.15
N THR A 13 8.66 -0.19 -1.70
CA THR A 13 9.31 -1.25 -0.92
C THR A 13 10.55 -1.79 -1.62
N THR A 14 11.57 -2.12 -0.84
CA THR A 14 12.74 -2.89 -1.29
C THR A 14 12.61 -4.38 -1.00
N THR A 15 11.54 -4.78 -0.29
CA THR A 15 11.26 -6.15 0.14
C THR A 15 9.87 -6.61 -0.33
N PRO A 16 9.62 -6.75 -1.65
CA PRO A 16 8.28 -6.99 -2.17
C PRO A 16 7.64 -8.30 -1.69
N TRP A 17 8.43 -9.27 -1.25
CA TRP A 17 7.92 -10.53 -0.68
C TRP A 17 7.18 -10.36 0.65
N THR A 18 7.30 -9.20 1.31
CA THR A 18 6.55 -8.89 2.54
C THR A 18 5.18 -8.26 2.27
N LEU A 19 4.88 -7.87 1.02
CA LEU A 19 3.59 -7.28 0.63
C LEU A 19 2.36 -8.13 1.02
N PRO A 20 2.39 -9.47 0.96
CA PRO A 20 1.28 -10.29 1.44
C PRO A 20 0.93 -10.07 2.92
N SER A 21 1.89 -9.62 3.72
CA SER A 21 1.71 -9.32 5.15
C SER A 21 1.48 -7.83 5.43
N ASN A 22 1.18 -7.03 4.39
CA ASN A 22 0.83 -5.62 4.56
C ASN A 22 -0.46 -5.46 5.37
N THR A 23 -0.43 -4.61 6.39
CA THR A 23 -1.61 -4.27 7.20
C THR A 23 -1.80 -2.77 7.41
N ALA A 24 -0.84 -1.93 7.02
CA ALA A 24 -0.99 -0.48 7.03
C ALA A 24 -0.09 0.19 5.98
N LEU A 25 -0.37 1.47 5.72
CA LEU A 25 0.52 2.40 5.04
C LEU A 25 0.95 3.48 6.01
N CYS A 26 2.23 3.82 6.03
CA CYS A 26 2.77 4.82 6.93
C CYS A 26 3.19 6.09 6.17
N VAL A 27 2.73 7.23 6.64
CA VAL A 27 3.07 8.57 6.13
C VAL A 27 3.84 9.37 7.18
N GLY A 28 4.70 10.28 6.74
CA GLY A 28 5.45 11.14 7.65
C GLY A 28 4.58 12.30 8.17
N PRO A 29 4.62 12.58 9.48
CA PRO A 29 3.75 13.59 10.09
C PRO A 29 4.06 15.03 9.61
N ASN A 30 5.29 15.27 9.17
CA ASN A 30 5.74 16.62 8.78
C ASN A 30 5.71 16.85 7.26
N PHE A 31 5.43 15.82 6.47
CA PHE A 31 5.41 15.91 5.02
C PHE A 31 4.04 16.31 4.48
N THR A 32 4.07 16.85 3.28
CA THR A 32 2.88 17.16 2.49
C THR A 32 2.71 16.11 1.40
N TYR A 33 1.48 15.67 1.20
CA TYR A 33 1.10 14.68 0.19
C TYR A 33 0.17 15.31 -0.83
N VAL A 34 0.26 14.85 -2.08
CA VAL A 34 -0.57 15.35 -3.18
C VAL A 34 -1.33 14.20 -3.83
N ALA A 35 -2.55 14.48 -4.28
CA ALA A 35 -3.28 13.63 -5.20
C ALA A 35 -3.09 14.15 -6.62
N VAL A 36 -2.69 13.27 -7.51
CA VAL A 36 -2.30 13.57 -8.88
C VAL A 36 -3.15 12.75 -9.84
N GLN A 37 -4.01 13.41 -10.58
CA GLN A 37 -4.72 12.81 -11.72
C GLN A 37 -3.76 12.62 -12.89
N THR A 38 -3.71 11.41 -13.43
CA THR A 38 -2.82 11.01 -14.50
C THR A 38 -3.31 9.72 -15.16
N TYR A 39 -2.48 9.14 -16.02
CA TYR A 39 -2.72 7.84 -16.62
C TYR A 39 -1.60 6.87 -16.24
N ASN A 40 -1.96 5.61 -16.06
CA ASN A 40 -0.99 4.54 -15.90
C ASN A 40 -0.26 4.36 -17.25
N PRO A 41 1.07 4.54 -17.32
CA PRO A 41 1.80 4.51 -18.60
C PRO A 41 1.82 3.14 -19.27
N TYR A 42 1.54 2.07 -18.51
CA TYR A 42 1.55 0.69 -19.04
C TYR A 42 0.18 0.26 -19.56
N THR A 43 -0.90 0.66 -18.88
CA THR A 43 -2.27 0.25 -19.24
C THR A 43 -3.04 1.33 -19.98
N GLY A 44 -2.59 2.60 -19.92
CA GLY A 44 -3.32 3.76 -20.45
C GLY A 44 -4.56 4.14 -19.65
N MET A 45 -4.83 3.47 -18.53
CA MET A 45 -6.02 3.71 -17.70
C MET A 45 -5.86 4.99 -16.86
N PRO A 46 -6.93 5.80 -16.71
CA PRO A 46 -6.89 6.95 -15.81
C PRO A 46 -6.77 6.50 -14.36
N MET A 47 -5.98 7.24 -13.57
CA MET A 47 -5.77 6.97 -12.15
C MET A 47 -5.54 8.28 -11.37
N THR A 48 -5.78 8.23 -10.07
CA THR A 48 -5.37 9.28 -9.14
C THR A 48 -4.31 8.74 -8.20
N ALA A 49 -3.07 9.19 -8.32
CA ALA A 49 -1.95 8.75 -7.51
C ALA A 49 -1.74 9.65 -6.30
N VAL A 50 -1.51 9.08 -5.11
CA VAL A 50 -1.17 9.82 -3.89
C VAL A 50 0.27 9.52 -3.51
N LEU A 51 1.10 10.58 -3.35
CA LEU A 51 2.51 10.48 -2.95
C LEU A 51 2.96 11.76 -2.25
N ALA A 52 4.18 11.74 -1.66
CA ALA A 52 4.77 12.94 -1.08
C ALA A 52 5.03 14.00 -2.15
N LYS A 53 4.68 15.25 -1.84
CA LYS A 53 4.82 16.41 -2.75
C LYS A 53 6.27 16.63 -3.19
N ASP A 54 7.21 16.44 -2.28
CA ASP A 54 8.64 16.62 -2.55
C ASP A 54 9.19 15.66 -3.61
N LEU A 55 8.51 14.51 -3.79
CA LEU A 55 8.87 13.48 -4.76
C LEU A 55 8.06 13.57 -6.07
N LEU A 56 7.17 14.57 -6.20
CA LEU A 56 6.31 14.71 -7.39
C LEU A 56 7.12 14.69 -8.69
N ASN A 57 8.18 15.47 -8.77
CA ASN A 57 9.00 15.60 -9.98
C ASN A 57 9.92 14.40 -10.26
N VAL A 58 10.02 13.47 -9.32
CA VAL A 58 10.72 12.17 -9.54
C VAL A 58 9.87 11.25 -10.42
N TYR A 59 8.56 11.26 -10.20
CA TYR A 59 7.63 10.35 -10.88
C TYR A 59 6.88 11.01 -12.05
N PHE A 60 6.68 12.32 -12.00
CA PHE A 60 5.94 13.07 -13.01
C PHE A 60 6.86 14.07 -13.71
N ASN A 61 6.96 13.96 -15.03
CA ASN A 61 7.82 14.84 -15.79
C ASN A 61 7.26 16.27 -15.79
N PRO A 62 7.97 17.28 -15.27
CA PRO A 62 7.49 18.67 -15.22
C PRO A 62 7.06 19.24 -16.58
N LYS A 63 7.65 18.75 -17.69
CA LYS A 63 7.28 19.16 -19.06
C LYS A 63 5.86 18.74 -19.45
N ALA A 64 5.25 17.80 -18.70
CA ALA A 64 3.89 17.37 -18.94
C ALA A 64 2.85 18.09 -18.06
N ALA A 65 3.28 18.98 -17.15
CA ALA A 65 2.39 19.67 -16.19
C ALA A 65 1.34 20.55 -16.86
N ASP A 66 1.68 21.14 -18.03
CA ASP A 66 0.79 22.03 -18.77
C ASP A 66 -0.05 21.31 -19.84
N LEU A 67 0.16 19.97 -20.01
CA LEU A 67 -0.62 19.18 -20.96
C LEU A 67 -2.03 18.92 -20.41
N ALA A 68 -3.01 19.01 -21.30
CA ALA A 68 -4.39 18.66 -20.94
C ALA A 68 -4.51 17.13 -20.78
N LEU A 69 -5.18 16.69 -19.71
CA LEU A 69 -5.45 15.26 -19.47
C LEU A 69 -6.23 14.64 -20.63
N THR A 70 -7.12 15.43 -21.29
CA THR A 70 -7.95 14.98 -22.42
C THR A 70 -7.16 14.69 -23.70
N ASP A 71 -5.93 15.18 -23.80
CA ASP A 71 -5.13 15.03 -25.03
C ASP A 71 -4.27 13.77 -25.02
N TYR A 72 -4.20 13.07 -23.87
CA TYR A 72 -3.41 11.86 -23.72
C TYR A 72 -3.91 10.71 -24.61
N LYS A 73 -2.97 10.05 -25.25
CA LYS A 73 -3.19 8.79 -25.96
C LYS A 73 -2.23 7.72 -25.44
N PRO A 74 -2.72 6.48 -25.25
CA PRO A 74 -1.84 5.37 -24.86
C PRO A 74 -0.63 5.25 -25.77
N GLY A 75 0.57 5.23 -25.17
CA GLY A 75 1.84 5.21 -25.89
C GLY A 75 2.54 6.58 -26.04
N ASP A 76 1.90 7.66 -25.61
CA ASP A 76 2.56 8.97 -25.58
C ASP A 76 3.74 8.95 -24.58
N LYS A 77 4.86 9.54 -24.99
CA LYS A 77 6.08 9.61 -24.17
C LYS A 77 5.94 10.53 -22.95
N LEU A 78 5.09 11.53 -23.04
CA LEU A 78 4.77 12.45 -21.95
C LEU A 78 3.36 12.19 -21.48
N VAL A 79 3.24 11.69 -20.25
CA VAL A 79 1.96 11.43 -19.62
C VAL A 79 1.53 12.69 -18.87
N PRO A 80 0.40 13.32 -19.22
CA PRO A 80 -0.07 14.51 -18.54
C PRO A 80 -0.48 14.19 -17.11
N PHE A 81 -0.32 15.18 -16.23
CA PHE A 81 -0.75 15.05 -14.84
C PHE A 81 -1.27 16.37 -14.29
N LYS A 82 -2.13 16.28 -13.28
CA LYS A 82 -2.69 17.44 -12.58
C LYS A 82 -2.81 17.18 -11.09
N VAL A 83 -2.19 18.03 -10.28
CA VAL A 83 -2.39 18.01 -8.83
C VAL A 83 -3.80 18.52 -8.52
N VAL A 84 -4.60 17.71 -7.82
CA VAL A 84 -6.01 17.98 -7.53
C VAL A 84 -6.32 18.05 -6.04
N GLY A 85 -5.35 17.76 -5.18
CA GLY A 85 -5.49 17.84 -3.74
C GLY A 85 -4.13 17.83 -3.05
N GLU A 86 -4.10 18.39 -1.84
CA GLU A 86 -2.90 18.48 -1.02
C GLU A 86 -3.30 18.35 0.46
N TRP A 87 -2.56 17.54 1.23
CA TRP A 87 -2.79 17.28 2.65
C TRP A 87 -1.48 17.11 3.40
N LYS A 88 -1.49 17.42 4.69
CA LYS A 88 -0.43 16.99 5.60
C LYS A 88 -0.60 15.52 5.96
N GLY A 89 0.50 14.82 6.28
CA GLY A 89 0.45 13.40 6.66
C GLY A 89 -0.63 13.06 7.69
N PRO A 90 -0.77 13.80 8.81
CA PRO A 90 -1.81 13.53 9.80
C PRO A 90 -3.26 13.64 9.28
N GLU A 91 -3.50 14.40 8.22
CA GLU A 91 -4.83 14.51 7.59
C GLU A 91 -5.20 13.26 6.78
N LEU A 92 -4.20 12.46 6.37
CA LEU A 92 -4.40 11.17 5.69
C LEU A 92 -4.59 10.03 6.69
N ALA A 93 -4.20 10.22 7.96
CA ALA A 93 -4.29 9.17 8.98
C ALA A 93 -5.73 8.73 9.18
N GLY A 94 -5.93 7.42 9.26
CA GLY A 94 -7.25 6.81 9.37
C GLY A 94 -7.98 6.56 8.04
N MET A 95 -7.46 7.03 6.90
CA MET A 95 -8.00 6.65 5.60
C MET A 95 -7.78 5.15 5.38
N HIS A 96 -8.83 4.46 4.91
CA HIS A 96 -8.77 3.05 4.58
C HIS A 96 -8.41 2.83 3.12
N TYR A 97 -7.77 1.69 2.84
CA TYR A 97 -7.49 1.19 1.50
C TYR A 97 -7.86 -0.29 1.39
N GLU A 98 -7.99 -0.79 0.17
CA GLU A 98 -8.28 -2.20 -0.10
C GLU A 98 -7.06 -3.07 0.18
N GLN A 99 -7.27 -4.22 0.80
CA GLN A 99 -6.23 -5.22 1.01
C GLN A 99 -5.64 -5.68 -0.32
N LEU A 100 -4.31 -5.75 -0.42
CA LEU A 100 -3.64 -6.17 -1.65
C LEU A 100 -3.95 -7.63 -2.03
N ILE A 101 -3.96 -8.51 -1.05
CA ILE A 101 -4.20 -9.95 -1.22
C ILE A 101 -5.22 -10.37 -0.16
N PRO A 102 -6.55 -10.36 -0.48
CA PRO A 102 -7.62 -10.53 0.50
C PRO A 102 -7.89 -11.99 0.87
N TRP A 103 -6.84 -12.78 1.09
CA TRP A 103 -6.95 -14.20 1.43
C TRP A 103 -7.12 -14.45 2.92
N VAL A 104 -6.58 -13.57 3.76
CA VAL A 104 -6.59 -13.69 5.22
C VAL A 104 -7.07 -12.39 5.83
N ASN A 105 -8.00 -12.47 6.77
CA ASN A 105 -8.47 -11.31 7.52
C ASN A 105 -7.65 -11.15 8.82
N PRO A 106 -6.83 -10.09 8.96
CA PRO A 106 -6.04 -9.86 10.17
C PRO A 106 -6.85 -9.31 11.35
N GLY A 107 -8.13 -8.97 11.12
CA GLY A 107 -9.00 -8.36 12.13
C GLY A 107 -9.15 -6.85 11.98
N GLU A 108 -9.86 -6.26 12.95
CA GLU A 108 -10.15 -4.83 12.97
C GLU A 108 -8.89 -3.97 13.09
N GLY A 109 -8.92 -2.78 12.51
CA GLY A 109 -7.83 -1.81 12.57
C GLY A 109 -6.76 -1.95 11.51
N ALA A 110 -6.82 -2.97 10.64
CA ALA A 110 -5.93 -3.12 9.49
C ALA A 110 -6.33 -2.24 8.29
N PHE A 111 -5.46 -2.18 7.29
CA PHE A 111 -5.65 -1.54 5.98
C PHE A 111 -6.01 -0.07 6.05
N ARG A 112 -5.29 0.66 6.89
CA ARG A 112 -5.43 2.11 7.02
C ARG A 112 -4.08 2.82 6.99
N VAL A 113 -4.14 4.11 6.70
CA VAL A 113 -2.99 5.01 6.78
C VAL A 113 -2.72 5.35 8.25
N ILE A 114 -1.44 5.24 8.66
CA ILE A 114 -0.93 5.65 9.97
C ILE A 114 0.21 6.65 9.80
N THR A 115 0.65 7.30 10.86
CA THR A 115 1.81 8.19 10.86
C THR A 115 2.99 7.56 11.55
N GLY A 116 4.21 7.83 11.05
CA GLY A 116 5.46 7.39 11.64
C GLY A 116 6.60 8.37 11.38
N ASP A 117 7.48 8.47 12.35
CA ASP A 117 8.60 9.43 12.39
C ASP A 117 9.80 9.02 11.53
N TYR A 118 9.84 7.77 11.07
CA TYR A 118 10.93 7.21 10.27
C TYR A 118 10.71 7.31 8.74
N VAL A 119 9.54 7.79 8.31
CA VAL A 119 9.28 8.03 6.88
C VAL A 119 10.17 9.17 6.39
N THR A 120 10.78 8.99 5.22
CA THR A 120 11.62 10.00 4.56
C THR A 120 11.06 10.36 3.19
N VAL A 121 11.57 11.44 2.61
CA VAL A 121 11.30 11.88 1.22
C VAL A 121 12.60 12.03 0.42
N GLU A 122 13.66 11.35 0.86
CA GLU A 122 14.93 11.31 0.14
C GLU A 122 14.87 10.34 -1.03
N ASP A 123 14.10 9.26 -0.86
CA ASP A 123 13.84 8.25 -1.88
C ASP A 123 12.41 7.70 -1.73
N GLY A 124 12.05 6.74 -2.61
CA GLY A 124 10.73 6.14 -2.60
C GLY A 124 9.62 7.11 -2.97
N THR A 125 8.49 7.03 -2.28
CA THR A 125 7.27 7.82 -2.55
C THR A 125 6.81 8.66 -1.35
N GLY A 126 7.53 8.56 -0.21
CA GLY A 126 7.11 9.14 1.07
C GLY A 126 5.95 8.38 1.74
N ILE A 127 5.57 7.22 1.21
CA ILE A 127 4.58 6.32 1.78
C ILE A 127 5.21 4.94 1.91
N VAL A 128 5.30 4.44 3.14
CA VAL A 128 5.93 3.14 3.45
C VAL A 128 4.84 2.11 3.70
N HIS A 129 4.97 0.94 3.04
CA HIS A 129 4.12 -0.20 3.37
C HIS A 129 4.56 -0.80 4.71
N ILE A 130 3.60 -1.22 5.53
CA ILE A 130 3.83 -1.76 6.87
C ILE A 130 3.48 -3.24 6.92
N ALA A 131 4.50 -4.05 7.27
CA ALA A 131 4.35 -5.49 7.51
C ALA A 131 4.93 -5.82 8.90
N PRO A 132 4.14 -5.72 9.98
CA PRO A 132 4.62 -5.84 11.36
C PRO A 132 5.33 -7.15 11.68
N THR A 133 5.05 -8.19 10.91
CA THR A 133 5.66 -9.52 11.08
C THR A 133 7.11 -9.61 10.57
N PHE A 134 7.57 -8.61 9.79
CA PHE A 134 8.87 -8.63 9.12
C PHE A 134 9.80 -7.48 9.50
N GLY A 135 9.29 -6.40 10.08
CA GLY A 135 10.09 -5.22 10.43
C GLY A 135 9.88 -4.78 11.88
N ALA A 136 10.98 -4.51 12.61
CA ALA A 136 10.89 -4.03 14.00
C ALA A 136 10.28 -2.62 14.08
N ASP A 137 10.60 -1.74 13.13
CA ASP A 137 10.00 -0.40 13.05
C ASP A 137 8.53 -0.49 12.63
N ASP A 138 8.19 -1.38 11.69
CA ASP A 138 6.81 -1.64 11.28
C ASP A 138 5.97 -2.14 12.45
N ASP A 139 6.49 -3.11 13.23
CA ASP A 139 5.81 -3.63 14.42
C ASP A 139 5.61 -2.54 15.48
N ARG A 140 6.62 -1.69 15.71
CA ARG A 140 6.54 -0.58 16.66
C ARG A 140 5.44 0.42 16.31
N VAL A 141 5.40 0.89 15.06
CA VAL A 141 4.42 1.89 14.63
C VAL A 141 3.02 1.29 14.49
N ALA A 142 2.92 0.04 14.05
CA ALA A 142 1.65 -0.69 13.97
C ALA A 142 1.02 -0.85 15.36
N LYS A 143 1.78 -1.32 16.35
CA LYS A 143 1.34 -1.45 17.74
C LYS A 143 0.92 -0.11 18.35
N ALA A 144 1.70 0.94 18.14
CA ALA A 144 1.37 2.29 18.62
C ALA A 144 0.07 2.82 18.02
N SER A 145 -0.26 2.39 16.81
CA SER A 145 -1.47 2.80 16.08
C SER A 145 -2.64 1.81 16.23
N GLY A 146 -2.47 0.68 16.94
CA GLY A 146 -3.51 -0.35 17.06
C GLY A 146 -3.79 -1.10 15.76
N VAL A 147 -2.77 -1.27 14.90
CA VAL A 147 -2.85 -2.05 13.67
C VAL A 147 -2.41 -3.49 13.97
N PRO A 148 -3.23 -4.51 13.68
CA PRO A 148 -2.87 -5.90 13.91
C PRO A 148 -1.86 -6.39 12.87
N PRO A 149 -0.96 -7.34 13.23
CA PRO A 149 -0.18 -8.09 12.26
C PRO A 149 -1.07 -9.10 11.53
N LEU A 150 -0.77 -9.37 10.26
CA LEU A 150 -1.41 -10.46 9.52
C LEU A 150 -0.69 -11.77 9.87
N MET A 151 -1.40 -12.67 10.56
CA MET A 151 -0.87 -13.95 11.01
C MET A 151 -1.89 -15.05 10.78
N MET A 152 -1.40 -16.21 10.35
CA MET A 152 -2.17 -17.47 10.23
C MET A 152 -1.78 -18.41 11.37
N ILE A 153 -2.54 -19.52 11.53
CA ILE A 153 -2.23 -20.59 12.48
C ILE A 153 -1.87 -21.86 11.70
N ASP A 154 -0.71 -22.44 11.99
CA ASP A 154 -0.31 -23.72 11.42
C ASP A 154 -0.94 -24.91 12.19
N LYS A 155 -0.77 -26.14 11.67
CA LYS A 155 -1.30 -27.37 12.27
C LYS A 155 -0.80 -27.65 13.67
N ASP A 156 0.35 -27.08 14.04
CA ASP A 156 0.95 -27.23 15.37
C ASP A 156 0.48 -26.12 16.34
N GLY A 157 -0.42 -25.24 15.89
CA GLY A 157 -0.95 -24.12 16.67
C GLY A 157 -0.03 -22.90 16.73
N ASN A 158 1.03 -22.86 15.90
CA ASN A 158 1.92 -21.72 15.88
C ASN A 158 1.41 -20.62 14.97
N ARG A 159 1.67 -19.36 15.35
CA ARG A 159 1.40 -18.20 14.51
C ARG A 159 2.45 -18.08 13.41
N ARG A 160 1.98 -17.91 12.17
CA ARG A 160 2.82 -17.78 10.97
C ARG A 160 2.37 -16.57 10.14
N PRO A 161 3.29 -15.79 9.53
CA PRO A 161 2.91 -14.83 8.50
C PRO A 161 2.42 -15.60 7.25
N MET A 162 1.89 -14.89 6.26
CA MET A 162 1.40 -15.52 5.02
C MET A 162 2.53 -16.13 4.19
N VAL A 163 3.74 -15.59 4.30
CA VAL A 163 4.95 -16.12 3.66
C VAL A 163 6.02 -16.40 4.72
N ASP A 164 6.88 -17.37 4.45
CA ASP A 164 8.05 -17.67 5.29
C ASP A 164 9.19 -16.66 5.06
N MET A 165 10.31 -16.84 5.75
CA MET A 165 11.49 -15.96 5.66
C MET A 165 12.18 -15.99 4.29
N THR A 166 11.81 -16.93 3.40
CA THR A 166 12.29 -17.00 2.03
C THR A 166 11.31 -16.40 1.01
N GLY A 167 10.14 -15.91 1.48
CA GLY A 167 9.08 -15.37 0.65
C GLY A 167 8.14 -16.43 0.05
N LYS A 168 8.25 -17.68 0.48
CA LYS A 168 7.38 -18.77 0.05
C LYS A 168 6.08 -18.77 0.86
N PHE A 169 4.95 -18.85 0.17
CA PHE A 169 3.64 -18.98 0.82
C PHE A 169 3.48 -20.34 1.51
N TYR A 170 2.79 -20.35 2.65
CA TYR A 170 2.31 -21.57 3.27
C TYR A 170 1.15 -22.14 2.47
N LEU A 171 1.09 -23.47 2.35
CA LEU A 171 -0.02 -24.15 1.68
C LEU A 171 -1.20 -24.32 2.66
N LEU A 172 -2.43 -24.42 2.14
CA LEU A 172 -3.61 -24.67 2.98
C LEU A 172 -3.46 -25.96 3.82
N GLU A 173 -2.79 -26.97 3.25
CA GLU A 173 -2.51 -28.23 3.94
C GLU A 173 -1.53 -28.12 5.12
N ASP A 174 -0.79 -27.01 5.23
CA ASP A 174 0.12 -26.74 6.35
C ASP A 174 -0.56 -25.97 7.49
N LEU A 175 -1.79 -25.47 7.26
CA LEU A 175 -2.53 -24.63 8.18
C LEU A 175 -3.54 -25.42 9.01
N ASP A 176 -3.93 -24.86 10.15
CA ASP A 176 -4.99 -25.39 10.98
C ASP A 176 -6.34 -25.32 10.26
N PRO A 177 -7.08 -26.44 10.11
CA PRO A 177 -8.32 -26.47 9.32
C PRO A 177 -9.45 -25.58 9.89
N GLU A 178 -9.54 -25.43 11.22
CA GLU A 178 -10.54 -24.59 11.85
C GLU A 178 -10.24 -23.12 11.58
N TYR A 179 -8.97 -22.72 11.72
CA TYR A 179 -8.51 -21.39 11.35
C TYR A 179 -8.80 -21.05 9.88
N VAL A 180 -8.50 -21.98 8.95
CA VAL A 180 -8.77 -21.81 7.51
C VAL A 180 -10.26 -21.55 7.26
N GLN A 181 -11.12 -22.32 7.90
CA GLN A 181 -12.57 -22.21 7.73
C GLN A 181 -13.11 -20.87 8.26
N GLU A 182 -12.60 -20.37 9.39
CA GLU A 182 -13.14 -19.21 10.08
C GLU A 182 -12.53 -17.88 9.62
N HIS A 183 -11.25 -17.87 9.17
CA HIS A 183 -10.47 -16.64 8.99
C HIS A 183 -9.90 -16.45 7.58
N MET A 184 -10.04 -17.44 6.71
CA MET A 184 -9.45 -17.37 5.37
C MET A 184 -10.50 -17.46 4.26
N ASN A 185 -10.24 -16.76 3.18
CA ASN A 185 -10.92 -16.98 1.91
C ASN A 185 -10.21 -18.10 1.15
N ALA A 186 -10.44 -19.35 1.61
CA ALA A 186 -9.73 -20.53 1.10
C ALA A 186 -10.01 -20.82 -0.38
N ALA A 187 -11.18 -20.38 -0.91
CA ALA A 187 -11.52 -20.58 -2.31
C ALA A 187 -10.67 -19.73 -3.26
N ASP A 188 -10.19 -18.58 -2.79
CA ASP A 188 -9.38 -17.65 -3.56
C ASP A 188 -7.87 -17.78 -3.22
N TYR A 189 -7.54 -18.63 -2.23
CA TYR A 189 -6.14 -18.84 -1.82
C TYR A 189 -5.40 -19.67 -2.87
N ASP A 190 -4.64 -18.99 -3.71
CA ASP A 190 -3.84 -19.57 -4.82
C ASP A 190 -2.39 -19.06 -4.72
N PRO A 191 -1.56 -19.62 -3.81
CA PRO A 191 -0.20 -19.21 -3.54
C PRO A 191 0.83 -19.58 -4.64
#